data_160bc6863491160cc82fc1c806accc44
#
_entry.id   160bc6863491160cc82fc1c806accc44
#
_cell.length_a   1.000
_cell.length_b   1.000
_cell.length_c   1.000
_cell.angle_alpha   90.00
_cell.angle_beta   90.00
_cell.angle_gamma   90.00
#
_symmetry.space_group_name_H-M   'P 1'
#
loop_
_entity.id
_entity.type
_entity.pdbx_description
1 polymer ?
#
loop_
_entity_poly.entity_id
_entity_poly.type
_entity_poly.pdbx_seq_one_letter_code
_entity_poly.pdbx_strand_id
1 'polypeptide(L)'
;MEKTTNMSWTPAHGQATVIVAHFDVHGVCAGYLAARAFGAVEVYANYPATSPENLVSTLQNLFAAAAARLRIILVDVPVDLKNPAAFIRGLEDLAVRHEVVFIDHHESSMQFLASFNRVRPVFLGPSALVMNNFLLSQIQNPTNEDRLIAIVGAVGDRDPEVVKQGLLSAEVQTISDGLDIMVRQPNGALNVLRELLQNPASVIEKARVEAGKIPSAQLLQRVGPVAIAAGPLPSGWGPKALERLAFNVGVWYAVGWGVDERTKQPVVRAIIRWDVAAKMPTLPMPGATARALWPTRNIIGHPAAPSVAAVSEAEAQEMAAQWARALADGATRSASPSVTTFIPETRVSELFVELLQRIEQILEEQRRMYSEYLELKRRQVELLERTGARGRAAD
;
A
#
# COMPACT_ATOMS: atom_id res chain seq x y z
N MET A 1 9.16 10.56 -19.41
CA MET A 1 8.60 9.30 -18.90
C MET A 1 7.43 8.85 -19.79
N GLU A 2 7.74 8.41 -21.02
CA GLU A 2 6.72 8.05 -22.02
C GLU A 2 7.12 6.76 -22.72
N LYS A 3 6.88 5.61 -22.08
CA LYS A 3 6.98 4.31 -22.76
C LYS A 3 5.94 3.29 -22.30
N THR A 4 4.82 3.73 -21.72
CA THR A 4 3.82 2.81 -21.15
C THR A 4 2.53 2.63 -21.96
N THR A 5 2.37 3.22 -23.13
CA THR A 5 1.04 3.41 -23.73
C THR A 5 0.61 2.45 -24.84
N ASN A 6 1.38 1.42 -25.18
CA ASN A 6 0.88 0.39 -26.12
C ASN A 6 1.45 -0.99 -25.80
N MET A 7 1.24 -1.46 -24.60
CA MET A 7 1.65 -2.78 -24.21
C MET A 7 0.49 -3.74 -24.34
N SER A 8 0.51 -4.63 -25.35
CA SER A 8 -0.34 -5.82 -25.33
C SER A 8 -0.01 -6.63 -24.08
N TRP A 9 -0.92 -6.62 -23.11
CA TRP A 9 -0.87 -7.45 -21.91
C TRP A 9 -1.33 -8.89 -22.18
N THR A 10 -1.76 -9.19 -23.40
CA THR A 10 -2.14 -10.52 -23.83
C THR A 10 -0.89 -11.41 -23.90
N PRO A 11 -0.84 -12.55 -23.18
CA PRO A 11 0.24 -13.51 -23.32
C PRO A 11 0.35 -13.98 -24.78
N ALA A 12 1.57 -14.29 -25.23
CA ALA A 12 1.75 -14.98 -26.49
C ALA A 12 0.92 -16.27 -26.45
N HIS A 13 0.31 -16.66 -27.58
CA HIS A 13 -0.53 -17.86 -27.66
C HIS A 13 0.14 -19.06 -27.00
N GLY A 14 -0.51 -19.67 -25.99
CA GLY A 14 -0.04 -20.85 -25.28
C GLY A 14 0.94 -20.60 -24.12
N GLN A 15 1.26 -19.34 -23.77
CA GLN A 15 2.14 -19.03 -22.66
C GLN A 15 1.35 -18.98 -21.33
N ALA A 16 1.70 -19.85 -20.39
CA ALA A 16 1.10 -19.86 -19.08
C ALA A 16 1.59 -18.65 -18.23
N THR A 17 0.66 -18.00 -17.56
CA THR A 17 0.96 -16.86 -16.66
C THR A 17 0.98 -17.34 -15.21
N VAL A 18 2.00 -16.92 -14.48
CA VAL A 18 2.18 -17.19 -13.06
C VAL A 18 2.29 -15.85 -12.31
N ILE A 19 1.53 -15.69 -11.24
CA ILE A 19 1.60 -14.51 -10.37
C ILE A 19 2.41 -14.85 -9.11
N VAL A 20 3.32 -13.95 -8.74
CA VAL A 20 4.07 -13.98 -7.49
C VAL A 20 3.77 -12.70 -6.74
N ALA A 21 3.04 -12.79 -5.65
CA ALA A 21 2.58 -11.64 -4.85
C ALA A 21 3.36 -11.52 -3.54
N HIS A 22 3.40 -10.32 -2.97
CA HIS A 22 3.83 -10.10 -1.60
C HIS A 22 2.89 -10.79 -0.61
N PHE A 23 3.36 -11.03 0.61
CA PHE A 23 2.64 -11.86 1.60
C PHE A 23 1.68 -11.09 2.51
N ASP A 24 1.63 -9.77 2.43
CA ASP A 24 0.74 -8.95 3.25
C ASP A 24 -0.64 -8.74 2.60
N VAL A 25 -1.46 -7.92 3.23
CA VAL A 25 -2.83 -7.66 2.74
C VAL A 25 -2.83 -7.02 1.35
N HIS A 26 -1.93 -6.04 1.13
CA HIS A 26 -1.86 -5.36 -0.16
C HIS A 26 -1.39 -6.32 -1.24
N GLY A 27 -0.28 -7.03 -1.02
CA GLY A 27 0.26 -7.99 -1.98
C GLY A 27 -0.72 -9.09 -2.36
N VAL A 28 -1.47 -9.64 -1.40
CA VAL A 28 -2.49 -10.66 -1.67
C VAL A 28 -3.64 -10.09 -2.51
N CYS A 29 -4.12 -8.89 -2.20
CA CYS A 29 -5.16 -8.22 -2.99
C CYS A 29 -4.67 -7.86 -4.40
N ALA A 30 -3.47 -7.31 -4.52
CA ALA A 30 -2.85 -7.00 -5.81
C ALA A 30 -2.58 -8.28 -6.63
N GLY A 31 -2.13 -9.36 -5.98
CA GLY A 31 -1.96 -10.68 -6.58
C GLY A 31 -3.26 -11.25 -7.15
N TYR A 32 -4.36 -11.12 -6.40
CA TYR A 32 -5.70 -11.48 -6.88
C TYR A 32 -6.09 -10.68 -8.13
N LEU A 33 -5.97 -9.35 -8.08
CA LEU A 33 -6.30 -8.48 -9.21
C LEU A 33 -5.45 -8.79 -10.43
N ALA A 34 -4.14 -9.01 -10.25
CA ALA A 34 -3.23 -9.39 -11.31
C ALA A 34 -3.58 -10.75 -11.93
N ALA A 35 -3.92 -11.75 -11.11
CA ALA A 35 -4.32 -13.07 -11.60
C ALA A 35 -5.60 -12.98 -12.43
N ARG A 36 -6.58 -12.16 -12.01
CA ARG A 36 -7.80 -11.87 -12.76
C ARG A 36 -7.52 -11.12 -14.08
N ALA A 37 -6.64 -10.12 -14.01
CA ALA A 37 -6.29 -9.27 -15.16
C ALA A 37 -5.54 -10.02 -16.24
N PHE A 38 -4.64 -10.91 -15.86
CA PHE A 38 -3.71 -11.55 -16.79
C PHE A 38 -3.98 -13.05 -17.03
N GLY A 39 -5.05 -13.59 -16.46
CA GLY A 39 -5.46 -14.98 -16.68
C GLY A 39 -4.43 -15.97 -16.13
N ALA A 40 -4.00 -15.78 -14.88
CA ALA A 40 -3.00 -16.64 -14.25
C ALA A 40 -3.51 -18.07 -14.10
N VAL A 41 -2.65 -19.03 -14.41
CA VAL A 41 -2.90 -20.48 -14.19
C VAL A 41 -2.40 -20.91 -12.83
N GLU A 42 -1.49 -20.16 -12.22
CA GLU A 42 -0.92 -20.45 -10.91
C GLU A 42 -0.55 -19.17 -10.17
N VAL A 43 -0.64 -19.21 -8.83
CA VAL A 43 -0.31 -18.09 -7.94
C VAL A 43 0.59 -18.55 -6.80
N TYR A 44 1.53 -17.68 -6.43
CA TYR A 44 2.42 -17.83 -5.28
C TYR A 44 2.35 -16.56 -4.45
N ALA A 45 2.45 -16.72 -3.14
CA ALA A 45 2.67 -15.60 -2.23
C ALA A 45 4.03 -15.77 -1.55
N ASN A 46 4.83 -14.72 -1.55
CA ASN A 46 6.12 -14.72 -0.88
C ASN A 46 5.90 -14.77 0.64
N TYR A 47 6.64 -15.62 1.34
CA TYR A 47 6.52 -15.76 2.80
C TYR A 47 7.50 -14.84 3.54
N PRO A 48 7.11 -14.23 4.69
CA PRO A 48 7.92 -13.21 5.38
C PRO A 48 9.25 -13.72 5.92
N ALA A 49 9.42 -15.04 6.09
CA ALA A 49 10.66 -15.62 6.55
C ALA A 49 11.72 -15.76 5.46
N THR A 50 11.35 -15.55 4.20
CA THR A 50 12.28 -15.55 3.10
C THR A 50 12.70 -14.12 2.81
N SER A 51 13.99 -13.81 2.97
CA SER A 51 14.55 -12.59 2.41
C SER A 51 14.22 -12.51 0.91
N PRO A 52 14.11 -11.32 0.30
CA PRO A 52 13.96 -11.18 -1.15
C PRO A 52 15.00 -11.97 -1.95
N GLU A 53 16.18 -12.18 -1.37
CA GLU A 53 17.25 -13.03 -1.89
C GLU A 53 16.82 -14.50 -1.99
N ASN A 54 16.14 -15.02 -0.98
CA ASN A 54 15.54 -16.36 -0.99
C ASN A 54 14.35 -16.46 -1.95
N LEU A 55 13.60 -15.38 -2.16
CA LEU A 55 12.54 -15.36 -3.16
C LEU A 55 13.11 -15.68 -4.54
N VAL A 56 14.16 -14.97 -4.95
CA VAL A 56 14.77 -15.15 -6.26
C VAL A 56 15.27 -16.58 -6.45
N SER A 57 16.01 -17.12 -5.47
CA SER A 57 16.48 -18.51 -5.52
C SER A 57 15.33 -19.52 -5.53
N THR A 58 14.26 -19.24 -4.80
CA THR A 58 13.05 -20.08 -4.81
C THR A 58 12.39 -20.09 -6.19
N LEU A 59 12.24 -18.91 -6.83
CA LEU A 59 11.68 -18.80 -8.17
C LEU A 59 12.56 -19.49 -9.22
N GLN A 60 13.88 -19.33 -9.12
CA GLN A 60 14.82 -20.01 -9.99
C GLN A 60 14.67 -21.54 -9.86
N ASN A 61 14.58 -22.07 -8.66
CA ASN A 61 14.39 -23.50 -8.42
C ASN A 61 13.02 -24.00 -8.90
N LEU A 62 11.94 -23.25 -8.63
CA LEU A 62 10.58 -23.61 -9.07
C LEU A 62 10.46 -23.68 -10.60
N PHE A 63 11.08 -22.74 -11.30
CA PHE A 63 10.93 -22.62 -12.75
C PHE A 63 12.11 -23.17 -13.54
N ALA A 64 13.17 -23.67 -12.87
CA ALA A 64 14.31 -24.29 -13.54
C ALA A 64 13.92 -25.50 -14.40
N ALA A 65 12.96 -26.29 -13.95
CA ALA A 65 12.46 -27.49 -14.62
C ALA A 65 11.29 -27.21 -15.61
N ALA A 66 10.82 -25.97 -15.74
CA ALA A 66 9.74 -25.64 -16.64
C ALA A 66 10.16 -25.86 -18.09
N ALA A 67 9.51 -26.79 -18.78
CA ALA A 67 9.80 -27.10 -20.19
C ALA A 67 9.35 -25.99 -21.13
N ALA A 68 8.30 -25.25 -20.77
CA ALA A 68 7.74 -24.16 -21.55
C ALA A 68 8.17 -22.79 -21.02
N ARG A 69 8.19 -21.79 -21.89
CA ARG A 69 8.39 -20.39 -21.51
C ARG A 69 7.16 -19.91 -20.75
N LEU A 70 7.36 -19.45 -19.53
CA LEU A 70 6.34 -18.88 -18.67
C LEU A 70 6.33 -17.36 -18.76
N ARG A 71 5.19 -16.76 -18.43
CA ARG A 71 5.08 -15.36 -18.06
C ARG A 71 4.98 -15.26 -16.55
N ILE A 72 5.99 -14.70 -15.92
CA ILE A 72 6.10 -14.56 -14.47
C ILE A 72 5.87 -13.08 -14.13
N ILE A 73 4.82 -12.79 -13.37
CA ILE A 73 4.48 -11.43 -12.94
C ILE A 73 4.68 -11.34 -11.44
N LEU A 74 5.66 -10.56 -11.01
CA LEU A 74 5.85 -10.20 -9.62
C LEU A 74 5.01 -8.95 -9.33
N VAL A 75 4.24 -8.98 -8.25
CA VAL A 75 3.32 -7.89 -7.89
C VAL A 75 3.55 -7.51 -6.44
N ASP A 76 3.80 -6.21 -6.21
CA ASP A 76 3.97 -5.66 -4.86
C ASP A 76 5.17 -6.22 -4.09
N VAL A 77 6.17 -6.72 -4.77
CA VAL A 77 7.39 -7.27 -4.16
C VAL A 77 8.47 -6.21 -4.18
N PRO A 78 8.88 -5.61 -3.05
CA PRO A 78 9.91 -4.58 -3.05
C PRO A 78 11.27 -5.17 -3.46
N VAL A 79 12.11 -4.34 -4.11
CA VAL A 79 13.52 -4.68 -4.34
C VAL A 79 14.23 -4.82 -2.99
N ASP A 80 15.02 -5.89 -2.84
CA ASP A 80 15.81 -6.10 -1.62
C ASP A 80 16.87 -5.00 -1.46
N LEU A 81 16.66 -4.13 -0.48
CA LEU A 81 17.59 -3.05 -0.16
C LEU A 81 18.90 -3.54 0.48
N LYS A 82 18.94 -4.76 1.02
CA LYS A 82 20.15 -5.33 1.59
C LYS A 82 21.10 -5.83 0.50
N ASN A 83 20.54 -6.38 -0.58
CA ASN A 83 21.31 -6.89 -1.70
C ASN A 83 20.61 -6.66 -3.04
N PRO A 84 20.40 -5.40 -3.46
CA PRO A 84 19.63 -5.09 -4.67
C PRO A 84 20.26 -5.67 -5.94
N ALA A 85 21.59 -5.72 -5.99
CA ALA A 85 22.30 -6.27 -7.14
C ALA A 85 22.07 -7.77 -7.33
N ALA A 86 21.98 -8.56 -6.25
CA ALA A 86 21.69 -9.99 -6.32
C ALA A 86 20.22 -10.23 -6.72
N PHE A 87 19.31 -9.45 -6.13
CA PHE A 87 17.88 -9.51 -6.47
C PHE A 87 17.65 -9.24 -7.96
N ILE A 88 18.21 -8.15 -8.48
CA ILE A 88 18.07 -7.76 -9.88
C ILE A 88 18.68 -8.82 -10.81
N ARG A 89 19.93 -9.26 -10.55
CA ARG A 89 20.57 -10.32 -11.35
C ARG A 89 19.75 -11.58 -11.40
N GLY A 90 19.20 -12.02 -10.27
CA GLY A 90 18.41 -13.26 -10.23
C GLY A 90 17.10 -13.15 -11.03
N LEU A 91 16.44 -11.99 -11.07
CA LEU A 91 15.30 -11.76 -11.95
C LEU A 91 15.70 -11.66 -13.42
N GLU A 92 16.83 -11.03 -13.73
CA GLU A 92 17.40 -10.97 -15.09
C GLU A 92 17.76 -12.38 -15.61
N ASP A 93 18.30 -13.26 -14.75
CA ASP A 93 18.59 -14.66 -15.09
C ASP A 93 17.30 -15.44 -15.40
N LEU A 94 16.23 -15.24 -14.63
CA LEU A 94 14.91 -15.79 -14.94
C LEU A 94 14.39 -15.27 -16.28
N ALA A 95 14.62 -14.00 -16.57
CA ALA A 95 14.18 -13.34 -17.80
C ALA A 95 14.92 -13.83 -19.07
N VAL A 96 16.01 -14.59 -18.93
CA VAL A 96 16.65 -15.28 -20.06
C VAL A 96 15.74 -16.36 -20.67
N ARG A 97 14.98 -17.06 -19.80
CA ARG A 97 14.14 -18.21 -20.22
C ARG A 97 12.66 -17.90 -20.23
N HIS A 98 12.22 -16.95 -19.42
CA HIS A 98 10.83 -16.61 -19.18
C HIS A 98 10.56 -15.14 -19.53
N GLU A 99 9.30 -14.75 -19.69
CA GLU A 99 8.92 -13.35 -19.67
C GLU A 99 8.73 -12.94 -18.20
N VAL A 100 9.51 -11.98 -17.69
CA VAL A 100 9.41 -11.51 -16.32
C VAL A 100 8.91 -10.08 -16.30
N VAL A 101 7.79 -9.84 -15.63
CA VAL A 101 7.19 -8.53 -15.39
C VAL A 101 7.25 -8.23 -13.91
N PHE A 102 7.66 -7.02 -13.56
CA PHE A 102 7.80 -6.57 -12.18
C PHE A 102 6.92 -5.34 -11.97
N ILE A 103 5.79 -5.51 -11.26
CA ILE A 103 4.80 -4.45 -10.98
C ILE A 103 4.93 -4.07 -9.52
N ASP A 104 5.34 -2.83 -9.25
CA ASP A 104 5.59 -2.37 -7.89
C ASP A 104 5.23 -0.89 -7.70
N HIS A 105 5.00 -0.49 -6.45
CA HIS A 105 4.74 0.89 -6.05
C HIS A 105 5.67 1.39 -4.94
N HIS A 106 6.55 0.54 -4.39
CA HIS A 106 7.46 0.92 -3.33
C HIS A 106 8.49 1.96 -3.82
N GLU A 107 8.56 3.12 -3.17
CA GLU A 107 9.54 4.17 -3.50
C GLU A 107 10.98 3.64 -3.49
N SER A 108 11.27 2.70 -2.59
CA SER A 108 12.56 2.04 -2.48
C SER A 108 12.96 1.28 -3.74
N SER A 109 12.01 0.77 -4.51
CA SER A 109 12.25 0.06 -5.77
C SER A 109 12.53 1.02 -6.94
N MET A 110 12.02 2.25 -6.88
CA MET A 110 12.07 3.22 -7.97
C MET A 110 13.49 3.50 -8.48
N GLN A 111 14.44 3.61 -7.57
CA GLN A 111 15.84 3.90 -7.90
C GLN A 111 16.53 2.78 -8.70
N PHE A 112 15.97 1.57 -8.70
CA PHE A 112 16.56 0.40 -9.37
C PHE A 112 15.89 0.06 -10.70
N LEU A 113 14.83 0.74 -11.11
CA LEU A 113 14.08 0.41 -12.33
C LEU A 113 14.93 0.47 -13.59
N ALA A 114 15.89 1.42 -13.65
CA ALA A 114 16.81 1.56 -14.76
C ALA A 114 17.86 0.43 -14.84
N SER A 115 18.01 -0.37 -13.79
CA SER A 115 18.95 -1.49 -13.73
C SER A 115 18.41 -2.78 -14.37
N PHE A 116 17.12 -2.82 -14.68
CA PHE A 116 16.51 -3.95 -15.39
C PHE A 116 16.71 -3.81 -16.90
N ASN A 117 17.15 -4.89 -17.55
CA ASN A 117 17.38 -4.94 -18.99
C ASN A 117 16.42 -5.86 -19.73
N ARG A 118 16.15 -7.07 -19.18
CA ARG A 118 15.25 -8.08 -19.74
C ARG A 118 13.93 -8.15 -18.96
N VAL A 119 14.01 -7.92 -17.65
CA VAL A 119 12.83 -7.78 -16.80
C VAL A 119 12.10 -6.51 -17.18
N ARG A 120 10.80 -6.58 -17.29
CA ARG A 120 9.94 -5.44 -17.61
C ARG A 120 9.39 -4.81 -16.32
N PRO A 121 9.97 -3.70 -15.84
CA PRO A 121 9.45 -3.02 -14.67
C PRO A 121 8.26 -2.15 -15.03
N VAL A 122 7.27 -2.13 -14.14
CA VAL A 122 6.08 -1.25 -14.19
C VAL A 122 5.98 -0.59 -12.82
N PHE A 123 6.22 0.70 -12.77
CA PHE A 123 6.10 1.51 -11.57
C PHE A 123 5.09 2.63 -11.79
N LEU A 124 4.05 2.66 -10.98
CA LEU A 124 2.88 3.51 -11.16
C LEU A 124 2.81 4.67 -10.15
N GLY A 125 3.92 4.93 -9.45
CA GLY A 125 3.99 5.87 -8.34
C GLY A 125 3.87 5.18 -6.99
N PRO A 126 4.02 5.90 -5.88
CA PRO A 126 4.14 5.33 -4.54
C PRO A 126 2.81 4.96 -3.88
N SER A 127 1.72 4.89 -4.64
CA SER A 127 0.38 4.61 -4.13
C SER A 127 -0.06 3.20 -4.47
N ALA A 128 -0.38 2.42 -3.43
CA ALA A 128 -1.00 1.10 -3.53
C ALA A 128 -2.35 1.14 -4.27
N LEU A 129 -3.16 2.17 -3.99
CA LEU A 129 -4.46 2.37 -4.66
C LEU A 129 -4.30 2.61 -6.16
N VAL A 130 -3.30 3.41 -6.56
CA VAL A 130 -3.02 3.67 -7.99
C VAL A 130 -2.60 2.37 -8.68
N MET A 131 -1.75 1.55 -8.05
CA MET A 131 -1.35 0.25 -8.59
C MET A 131 -2.55 -0.70 -8.70
N ASN A 132 -3.38 -0.79 -7.66
CA ASN A 132 -4.57 -1.64 -7.68
C ASN A 132 -5.59 -1.19 -8.74
N ASN A 133 -5.80 0.11 -8.91
CA ASN A 133 -6.67 0.66 -9.95
C ASN A 133 -6.13 0.37 -11.37
N PHE A 134 -4.81 0.40 -11.55
CA PHE A 134 -4.20 -0.04 -12.81
C PHE A 134 -4.51 -1.51 -13.06
N LEU A 135 -4.29 -2.41 -12.10
CA LEU A 135 -4.59 -3.83 -12.25
C LEU A 135 -6.09 -4.06 -12.51
N LEU A 136 -6.95 -3.36 -11.78
CA LEU A 136 -8.42 -3.40 -11.96
C LEU A 136 -8.83 -2.99 -13.37
N SER A 137 -8.16 -1.97 -13.96
CA SER A 137 -8.45 -1.51 -15.32
C SER A 137 -8.08 -2.52 -16.41
N GLN A 138 -7.24 -3.51 -16.10
CA GLN A 138 -6.89 -4.61 -17.00
C GLN A 138 -7.89 -5.78 -16.94
N ILE A 139 -8.81 -5.79 -15.97
CA ILE A 139 -9.86 -6.81 -15.87
C ILE A 139 -10.99 -6.45 -16.85
N GLN A 140 -11.32 -7.35 -17.76
CA GLN A 140 -12.29 -7.10 -18.83
C GLN A 140 -13.69 -6.71 -18.28
N ASN A 141 -14.16 -7.36 -17.22
CA ASN A 141 -15.44 -7.07 -16.57
C ASN A 141 -15.25 -7.08 -15.04
N PRO A 142 -14.74 -6.01 -14.43
CA PRO A 142 -14.49 -5.98 -12.99
C PRO A 142 -15.80 -5.99 -12.20
N THR A 143 -15.89 -6.88 -11.22
CA THR A 143 -17.02 -7.01 -10.32
C THR A 143 -16.97 -5.98 -9.18
N ASN A 144 -18.00 -5.92 -8.34
CA ASN A 144 -17.98 -5.08 -7.15
C ASN A 144 -16.97 -5.60 -6.12
N GLU A 145 -16.80 -6.91 -6.03
CA GLU A 145 -15.79 -7.54 -5.18
C GLU A 145 -14.37 -7.18 -5.62
N ASP A 146 -14.09 -7.16 -6.93
CA ASP A 146 -12.79 -6.72 -7.46
C ASP A 146 -12.46 -5.28 -7.03
N ARG A 147 -13.46 -4.38 -7.13
CA ARG A 147 -13.33 -2.97 -6.71
C ARG A 147 -13.12 -2.86 -5.19
N LEU A 148 -13.87 -3.62 -4.42
CA LEU A 148 -13.74 -3.65 -2.96
C LEU A 148 -12.35 -4.17 -2.55
N ILE A 149 -11.88 -5.25 -3.17
CA ILE A 149 -10.56 -5.85 -2.90
C ILE A 149 -9.43 -4.85 -3.25
N ALA A 150 -9.58 -4.09 -4.35
CA ALA A 150 -8.61 -3.05 -4.70
C ALA A 150 -8.47 -1.98 -3.60
N ILE A 151 -9.60 -1.54 -3.03
CA ILE A 151 -9.59 -0.56 -1.94
C ILE A 151 -9.08 -1.19 -0.64
N VAL A 152 -9.53 -2.39 -0.31
CA VAL A 152 -9.11 -3.13 0.91
C VAL A 152 -7.60 -3.36 0.92
N GLY A 153 -7.00 -3.73 -0.22
CA GLY A 153 -5.55 -3.86 -0.33
C GLY A 153 -4.82 -2.55 -0.03
N ALA A 154 -5.26 -1.45 -0.62
CA ALA A 154 -4.67 -0.14 -0.37
C ALA A 154 -4.84 0.34 1.09
N VAL A 155 -5.96 -0.03 1.76
CA VAL A 155 -6.12 0.20 3.21
C VAL A 155 -5.13 -0.65 4.01
N GLY A 156 -4.86 -1.88 3.59
CA GLY A 156 -3.84 -2.74 4.21
C GLY A 156 -2.46 -2.10 4.22
N ASP A 157 -2.13 -1.36 3.17
CA ASP A 157 -0.89 -0.60 3.02
C ASP A 157 -0.96 0.82 3.66
N ARG A 158 -2.11 1.17 4.23
CA ARG A 158 -2.37 2.50 4.80
C ARG A 158 -2.14 3.65 3.81
N ASP A 159 -2.50 3.43 2.56
CA ASP A 159 -2.29 4.39 1.49
C ASP A 159 -3.11 5.68 1.71
N PRO A 160 -2.49 6.85 1.81
CA PRO A 160 -3.18 8.11 2.02
C PRO A 160 -4.16 8.48 0.90
N GLU A 161 -3.99 7.95 -0.32
CA GLU A 161 -4.90 8.19 -1.43
C GLU A 161 -6.31 7.65 -1.17
N VAL A 162 -6.43 6.54 -0.42
CA VAL A 162 -7.74 6.00 0.01
C VAL A 162 -8.52 7.03 0.84
N VAL A 163 -7.80 7.73 1.72
CA VAL A 163 -8.38 8.77 2.60
C VAL A 163 -8.73 10.03 1.80
N LYS A 164 -7.83 10.48 0.93
CA LYS A 164 -8.04 11.67 0.09
C LYS A 164 -9.23 11.52 -0.85
N GLN A 165 -9.43 10.31 -1.38
CA GLN A 165 -10.54 9.99 -2.26
C GLN A 165 -11.84 9.62 -1.52
N GLY A 166 -11.86 9.65 -0.17
CA GLY A 166 -13.05 9.35 0.63
C GLY A 166 -13.48 7.88 0.58
N LEU A 167 -12.59 6.96 0.23
CA LEU A 167 -12.89 5.53 0.06
C LEU A 167 -12.75 4.74 1.37
N LEU A 168 -12.18 5.33 2.42
CA LEU A 168 -12.07 4.69 3.72
C LEU A 168 -13.42 4.65 4.42
N SER A 169 -13.92 3.46 4.68
CA SER A 169 -15.10 3.22 5.53
C SER A 169 -14.78 2.25 6.66
N ALA A 170 -15.63 2.21 7.69
CA ALA A 170 -15.48 1.24 8.78
C ALA A 170 -15.54 -0.20 8.27
N GLU A 171 -16.34 -0.47 7.25
CA GLU A 171 -16.43 -1.78 6.61
C GLU A 171 -15.12 -2.17 5.92
N VAL A 172 -14.59 -1.29 5.08
CA VAL A 172 -13.32 -1.51 4.36
C VAL A 172 -12.17 -1.75 5.34
N GLN A 173 -12.08 -0.95 6.40
CA GLN A 173 -11.08 -1.15 7.47
C GLN A 173 -11.25 -2.50 8.16
N THR A 174 -12.50 -2.89 8.47
CA THR A 174 -12.80 -4.18 9.10
C THR A 174 -12.36 -5.35 8.23
N ILE A 175 -12.63 -5.32 6.93
CA ILE A 175 -12.22 -6.37 6.01
C ILE A 175 -10.69 -6.43 5.91
N SER A 176 -10.01 -5.28 5.79
CA SER A 176 -8.56 -5.21 5.74
C SER A 176 -7.92 -5.77 7.02
N ASP A 177 -8.44 -5.43 8.19
CA ASP A 177 -7.98 -5.96 9.47
C ASP A 177 -8.14 -7.47 9.58
N GLY A 178 -9.25 -8.01 9.10
CA GLY A 178 -9.48 -9.45 9.08
C GLY A 178 -8.57 -10.18 8.11
N LEU A 179 -8.34 -9.63 6.93
CA LEU A 179 -7.37 -10.17 5.98
C LEU A 179 -5.95 -10.18 6.58
N ASP A 180 -5.55 -9.12 7.32
CA ASP A 180 -4.25 -9.08 7.98
C ASP A 180 -4.06 -10.21 9.00
N ILE A 181 -5.14 -10.60 9.70
CA ILE A 181 -5.11 -11.78 10.58
C ILE A 181 -4.94 -13.06 9.77
N MET A 182 -5.68 -13.20 8.68
CA MET A 182 -5.68 -14.41 7.86
C MET A 182 -4.34 -14.61 7.16
N VAL A 183 -3.75 -13.56 6.58
CA VAL A 183 -2.47 -13.65 5.86
C VAL A 183 -1.29 -13.95 6.78
N ARG A 184 -1.35 -13.58 8.06
CA ARG A 184 -0.31 -13.86 9.06
C ARG A 184 -0.30 -15.30 9.57
N GLN A 185 -1.33 -16.10 9.26
CA GLN A 185 -1.33 -17.53 9.59
C GLN A 185 -0.28 -18.28 8.76
N PRO A 186 0.19 -19.45 9.20
CA PRO A 186 1.07 -20.29 8.40
C PRO A 186 0.47 -20.55 7.01
N ASN A 187 1.20 -20.20 5.95
CA ASN A 187 0.73 -20.21 4.55
C ASN A 187 -0.51 -19.35 4.27
N GLY A 188 -0.88 -18.46 5.21
CA GLY A 188 -2.10 -17.68 5.16
C GLY A 188 -2.22 -16.84 3.88
N ALA A 189 -1.17 -16.13 3.50
CA ALA A 189 -1.18 -15.31 2.29
C ALA A 189 -1.51 -16.13 1.03
N LEU A 190 -0.86 -17.28 0.84
CA LEU A 190 -1.12 -18.16 -0.31
C LEU A 190 -2.54 -18.75 -0.27
N ASN A 191 -2.99 -19.17 0.91
CA ASN A 191 -4.33 -19.72 1.08
C ASN A 191 -5.40 -18.66 0.79
N VAL A 192 -5.26 -17.45 1.34
CA VAL A 192 -6.17 -16.33 1.08
C VAL A 192 -6.19 -15.96 -0.38
N LEU A 193 -5.03 -15.88 -1.05
CA LEU A 193 -4.95 -15.58 -2.47
C LEU A 193 -5.68 -16.63 -3.32
N ARG A 194 -5.49 -17.91 -3.04
CA ARG A 194 -6.17 -19.01 -3.75
C ARG A 194 -7.68 -19.01 -3.48
N GLU A 195 -8.10 -18.76 -2.24
CA GLU A 195 -9.51 -18.67 -1.90
C GLU A 195 -10.18 -17.46 -2.56
N LEU A 196 -9.50 -16.30 -2.62
CA LEU A 196 -10.00 -15.12 -3.33
C LEU A 196 -10.28 -15.43 -4.81
N LEU A 197 -9.40 -16.18 -5.47
CA LEU A 197 -9.60 -16.58 -6.87
C LEU A 197 -10.78 -17.53 -7.06
N GLN A 198 -11.13 -18.31 -6.05
CA GLN A 198 -12.27 -19.24 -6.10
C GLN A 198 -13.57 -18.54 -5.71
N ASN A 199 -13.59 -17.80 -4.63
CA ASN A 199 -14.78 -17.16 -4.10
C ASN A 199 -14.44 -15.90 -3.26
N PRO A 200 -14.28 -14.73 -3.89
CA PRO A 200 -13.91 -13.50 -3.19
C PRO A 200 -14.93 -13.08 -2.13
N ALA A 201 -16.24 -13.29 -2.37
CA ALA A 201 -17.28 -12.94 -1.41
C ALA A 201 -17.15 -13.75 -0.11
N SER A 202 -16.82 -15.04 -0.20
CA SER A 202 -16.58 -15.89 0.97
C SER A 202 -15.37 -15.42 1.79
N VAL A 203 -14.30 -15.01 1.13
CA VAL A 203 -13.10 -14.50 1.82
C VAL A 203 -13.39 -13.18 2.53
N ILE A 204 -14.13 -12.28 1.89
CA ILE A 204 -14.57 -11.01 2.49
C ILE A 204 -15.37 -11.27 3.76
N GLU A 205 -16.32 -12.24 3.74
CA GLU A 205 -17.10 -12.58 4.91
C GLU A 205 -16.26 -13.21 6.03
N LYS A 206 -15.37 -14.15 5.68
CA LYS A 206 -14.39 -14.69 6.63
C LYS A 206 -13.54 -13.58 7.26
N ALA A 207 -13.08 -12.61 6.48
CA ALA A 207 -12.31 -11.49 6.99
C ALA A 207 -13.10 -10.64 7.99
N ARG A 208 -14.40 -10.40 7.77
CA ARG A 208 -15.27 -9.72 8.76
C ARG A 208 -15.33 -10.49 10.08
N VAL A 209 -15.45 -11.81 10.02
CA VAL A 209 -15.48 -12.69 11.20
C VAL A 209 -14.13 -12.65 11.93
N GLU A 210 -13.02 -12.77 11.20
CA GLU A 210 -11.67 -12.72 11.77
C GLU A 210 -11.40 -11.36 12.43
N ALA A 211 -11.77 -10.26 11.79
CA ALA A 211 -11.67 -8.94 12.38
C ALA A 211 -12.42 -8.84 13.72
N GLY A 212 -13.55 -9.54 13.89
CA GLY A 212 -14.26 -9.62 15.15
C GLY A 212 -13.45 -10.17 16.32
N LYS A 213 -12.39 -10.95 16.05
CA LYS A 213 -11.50 -11.52 17.06
C LYS A 213 -10.47 -10.53 17.60
N ILE A 214 -10.28 -9.38 16.98
CA ILE A 214 -9.37 -8.34 17.47
C ILE A 214 -9.94 -7.81 18.79
N PRO A 215 -9.25 -7.99 19.93
CA PRO A 215 -9.74 -7.51 21.19
C PRO A 215 -9.78 -5.98 21.21
N SER A 216 -10.82 -5.41 21.79
CA SER A 216 -10.93 -3.97 21.98
C SER A 216 -10.25 -3.56 23.28
N ALA A 217 -9.37 -2.59 23.25
CA ALA A 217 -8.89 -1.96 24.46
C ALA A 217 -10.04 -1.12 25.07
N GLN A 218 -10.15 -1.14 26.40
CA GLN A 218 -11.12 -0.32 27.11
C GLN A 218 -10.58 1.09 27.29
N LEU A 219 -11.47 2.09 27.23
CA LEU A 219 -11.12 3.47 27.50
C LEU A 219 -11.00 3.70 29.01
N LEU A 220 -9.84 4.16 29.48
CA LEU A 220 -9.64 4.66 30.84
C LEU A 220 -10.02 6.13 30.92
N GLN A 221 -9.44 6.93 30.03
CA GLN A 221 -9.56 8.39 30.04
C GLN A 221 -9.38 8.97 28.65
N ARG A 222 -10.01 10.12 28.41
CA ARG A 222 -9.77 10.94 27.22
C ARG A 222 -9.07 12.24 27.62
N VAL A 223 -7.99 12.58 26.89
CA VAL A 223 -7.25 13.83 27.05
C VAL A 223 -7.23 14.54 25.70
N GLY A 224 -8.17 15.45 25.48
CA GLY A 224 -8.35 16.11 24.20
C GLY A 224 -8.54 15.09 23.06
N PRO A 225 -7.65 15.09 22.03
CA PRO A 225 -7.73 14.17 20.91
C PRO A 225 -7.06 12.79 21.18
N VAL A 226 -6.74 12.47 22.43
CA VAL A 226 -6.04 11.24 22.83
C VAL A 226 -6.92 10.38 23.74
N ALA A 227 -7.02 9.08 23.44
CA ALA A 227 -7.58 8.07 24.34
C ALA A 227 -6.45 7.37 25.10
N ILE A 228 -6.62 7.16 26.39
CA ILE A 228 -5.76 6.31 27.21
C ILE A 228 -6.50 5.00 27.47
N ALA A 229 -5.85 3.88 27.16
CA ALA A 229 -6.41 2.55 27.40
C ALA A 229 -6.37 2.17 28.89
N ALA A 230 -7.40 1.49 29.36
CA ALA A 230 -7.49 0.94 30.70
C ALA A 230 -6.77 -0.42 30.76
N GLY A 231 -5.93 -0.60 31.76
CA GLY A 231 -5.22 -1.86 32.01
C GLY A 231 -4.21 -2.23 30.91
N PRO A 232 -3.65 -3.44 30.98
CA PRO A 232 -2.69 -3.90 30.01
C PRO A 232 -3.36 -4.19 28.65
N LEU A 233 -2.71 -3.77 27.59
CA LEU A 233 -3.13 -4.09 26.24
C LEU A 233 -3.08 -5.59 25.98
N PRO A 234 -4.01 -6.15 25.21
CA PRO A 234 -4.02 -7.56 24.88
C PRO A 234 -2.70 -7.97 24.21
N SER A 235 -2.13 -9.11 24.65
CA SER A 235 -0.90 -9.68 24.11
C SER A 235 -1.02 -9.92 22.60
N GLY A 236 0.01 -9.59 21.84
CA GLY A 236 0.01 -9.69 20.37
C GLY A 236 -0.84 -8.65 19.62
N TRP A 237 -1.77 -7.97 20.30
CA TRP A 237 -2.75 -7.09 19.66
C TRP A 237 -2.56 -5.59 19.95
N GLY A 238 -1.56 -5.23 20.77
CA GLY A 238 -1.43 -3.88 21.31
C GLY A 238 -1.68 -2.73 20.32
N PRO A 239 -0.97 -2.64 19.19
CA PRO A 239 -1.20 -1.55 18.23
C PRO A 239 -2.60 -1.58 17.61
N LYS A 240 -3.12 -2.74 17.23
CA LYS A 240 -4.47 -2.88 16.65
C LYS A 240 -5.57 -2.59 17.66
N ALA A 241 -5.42 -3.02 18.90
CA ALA A 241 -6.37 -2.71 19.97
C ALA A 241 -6.45 -1.20 20.25
N LEU A 242 -5.31 -0.50 20.21
CA LEU A 242 -5.27 0.96 20.34
C LEU A 242 -5.88 1.66 19.11
N GLU A 243 -5.60 1.18 17.91
CA GLU A 243 -6.20 1.73 16.69
C GLU A 243 -7.72 1.62 16.73
N ARG A 244 -8.25 0.45 17.12
CA ARG A 244 -9.68 0.26 17.35
C ARG A 244 -10.26 1.17 18.41
N LEU A 245 -9.56 1.30 19.54
CA LEU A 245 -9.98 2.23 20.59
C LEU A 245 -10.08 3.66 20.04
N ALA A 246 -9.08 4.13 19.31
CA ALA A 246 -9.07 5.47 18.75
C ALA A 246 -10.22 5.68 17.74
N PHE A 247 -10.50 4.69 16.88
CA PHE A 247 -11.64 4.75 15.96
C PHE A 247 -12.99 4.77 16.69
N ASN A 248 -13.19 3.87 17.65
CA ASN A 248 -14.46 3.74 18.37
C ASN A 248 -14.79 4.99 19.21
N VAL A 249 -13.77 5.62 19.78
CA VAL A 249 -13.92 6.84 20.62
C VAL A 249 -13.91 8.12 19.77
N GLY A 250 -13.55 8.04 18.49
CA GLY A 250 -13.49 9.20 17.60
C GLY A 250 -12.37 10.17 17.94
N VAL A 251 -11.21 9.66 18.36
CA VAL A 251 -10.02 10.46 18.68
C VAL A 251 -8.90 10.24 17.66
N TRP A 252 -7.86 11.09 17.71
CA TRP A 252 -6.74 11.04 16.77
C TRP A 252 -5.66 10.06 17.18
N TYR A 253 -5.46 9.92 18.50
CA TYR A 253 -4.41 9.10 19.08
C TYR A 253 -4.99 8.13 20.11
N ALA A 254 -4.28 7.02 20.30
CA ALA A 254 -4.49 6.19 21.49
C ALA A 254 -3.14 5.81 22.09
N VAL A 255 -3.10 5.77 23.41
CA VAL A 255 -1.94 5.40 24.21
C VAL A 255 -2.35 4.32 25.20
N GLY A 256 -1.49 3.34 25.42
CA GLY A 256 -1.72 2.29 26.40
C GLY A 256 -0.42 1.56 26.73
N TRP A 257 -0.48 0.73 27.74
CA TRP A 257 0.64 -0.11 28.14
C TRP A 257 0.27 -1.60 28.04
N GLY A 258 1.25 -2.46 27.91
CA GLY A 258 1.09 -3.89 27.86
C GLY A 258 2.42 -4.58 28.16
N VAL A 259 2.47 -5.88 27.95
CA VAL A 259 3.67 -6.68 28.11
C VAL A 259 4.18 -7.10 26.75
N ASP A 260 5.46 -6.86 26.49
CA ASP A 260 6.10 -7.38 25.28
C ASP A 260 6.26 -8.90 25.39
N GLU A 261 5.78 -9.63 24.39
CA GLU A 261 5.75 -11.11 24.45
C GLU A 261 7.14 -11.72 24.48
N ARG A 262 8.10 -11.12 23.82
CA ARG A 262 9.47 -11.64 23.70
C ARG A 262 10.29 -11.36 24.95
N THR A 263 10.23 -10.12 25.45
CA THR A 263 11.06 -9.70 26.58
C THR A 263 10.37 -9.88 27.92
N LYS A 264 9.04 -10.08 27.92
CA LYS A 264 8.19 -10.11 29.12
C LYS A 264 8.26 -8.83 29.95
N GLN A 265 8.73 -7.73 29.38
CA GLN A 265 8.82 -6.42 30.02
C GLN A 265 7.59 -5.59 29.73
N PRO A 266 7.18 -4.71 30.67
CA PRO A 266 6.17 -3.69 30.40
C PRO A 266 6.62 -2.77 29.27
N VAL A 267 5.72 -2.47 28.35
CA VAL A 267 5.96 -1.53 27.24
C VAL A 267 4.79 -0.57 27.12
N VAL A 268 5.10 0.68 26.86
CA VAL A 268 4.10 1.69 26.51
C VAL A 268 4.05 1.82 24.99
N ARG A 269 2.86 1.93 24.46
CA ARG A 269 2.60 2.08 23.03
C ARG A 269 1.69 3.25 22.79
N ALA A 270 1.98 4.00 21.74
CA ALA A 270 1.10 5.03 21.24
C ALA A 270 0.87 4.84 19.74
N ILE A 271 -0.31 5.19 19.28
CA ILE A 271 -0.61 5.23 17.84
C ILE A 271 -1.24 6.58 17.49
N ILE A 272 -1.04 6.99 16.26
CA ILE A 272 -1.90 7.96 15.58
C ILE A 272 -2.74 7.18 14.57
N ARG A 273 -4.03 7.52 14.47
CA ARG A 273 -4.86 6.97 13.40
C ARG A 273 -4.26 7.38 12.05
N TRP A 274 -4.03 6.40 11.19
CA TRP A 274 -3.37 6.64 9.92
C TRP A 274 -4.17 7.56 8.98
N ASP A 275 -5.52 7.49 9.03
CA ASP A 275 -6.40 8.38 8.27
C ASP A 275 -6.33 9.82 8.75
N VAL A 276 -6.08 10.03 10.04
CA VAL A 276 -5.85 11.36 10.61
C VAL A 276 -4.47 11.89 10.22
N ALA A 277 -3.44 11.05 10.32
CA ALA A 277 -2.09 11.43 9.90
C ALA A 277 -2.03 11.79 8.41
N ALA A 278 -2.78 11.07 7.56
CA ALA A 278 -2.87 11.35 6.13
C ALA A 278 -3.55 12.71 5.82
N LYS A 279 -4.57 13.08 6.60
CA LYS A 279 -5.28 14.36 6.45
C LYS A 279 -4.54 15.53 7.07
N MET A 280 -3.80 15.30 8.14
CA MET A 280 -3.17 16.32 8.97
C MET A 280 -1.68 15.99 9.21
N PRO A 281 -0.82 16.13 8.19
CA PRO A 281 0.59 15.72 8.27
C PRO A 281 1.43 16.56 9.26
N THR A 282 0.92 17.70 9.71
CA THR A 282 1.56 18.57 10.70
C THR A 282 1.37 18.11 12.14
N LEU A 283 0.50 17.11 12.37
CA LEU A 283 0.28 16.58 13.71
C LEU A 283 1.55 15.91 14.27
N PRO A 284 1.77 16.00 15.60
CA PRO A 284 2.93 15.39 16.22
C PRO A 284 2.90 13.87 16.07
N MET A 285 3.95 13.33 15.50
CA MET A 285 4.10 11.87 15.39
C MET A 285 4.46 11.27 16.75
N PRO A 286 3.80 10.17 17.17
CA PRO A 286 4.05 9.54 18.45
C PRO A 286 5.53 9.23 18.71
N GLY A 287 6.27 8.73 17.71
CA GLY A 287 7.69 8.42 17.85
C GLY A 287 8.58 9.64 18.05
N ALA A 288 8.26 10.79 17.45
CA ALA A 288 8.97 12.05 17.68
C ALA A 288 8.70 12.57 19.09
N THR A 289 7.44 12.50 19.53
CA THR A 289 7.05 12.91 20.90
C THR A 289 7.73 12.04 21.95
N ALA A 290 7.81 10.71 21.74
CA ALA A 290 8.51 9.81 22.65
C ALA A 290 10.00 10.14 22.76
N ARG A 291 10.68 10.43 21.65
CA ARG A 291 12.09 10.85 21.65
C ARG A 291 12.31 12.14 22.42
N ALA A 292 11.39 13.07 22.34
CA ALA A 292 11.45 14.32 23.12
C ALA A 292 11.24 14.10 24.63
N LEU A 293 10.32 13.20 25.01
CA LEU A 293 10.04 12.89 26.42
C LEU A 293 11.16 12.02 27.06
N TRP A 294 11.69 11.07 26.30
CA TRP A 294 12.64 10.06 26.81
C TRP A 294 13.83 9.90 25.87
N PRO A 295 14.72 10.90 25.78
CA PRO A 295 15.82 10.92 24.78
C PRO A 295 16.84 9.79 24.97
N THR A 296 16.93 9.21 26.16
CA THR A 296 17.86 8.12 26.46
C THR A 296 17.25 6.72 26.31
N ARG A 297 15.93 6.62 26.07
CA ARG A 297 15.26 5.32 25.92
C ARG A 297 15.26 4.86 24.48
N ASN A 298 15.33 3.53 24.32
CA ASN A 298 15.18 2.92 23.02
C ASN A 298 13.70 2.93 22.59
N ILE A 299 13.42 3.55 21.47
CA ILE A 299 12.09 3.65 20.87
C ILE A 299 12.06 2.69 19.67
N ILE A 300 11.22 1.69 19.77
CA ILE A 300 11.11 0.60 18.78
C ILE A 300 9.81 0.77 17.99
N GLY A 301 9.85 0.38 16.72
CA GLY A 301 8.69 0.34 15.84
C GLY A 301 8.55 1.56 14.94
N HIS A 302 7.43 1.61 14.20
CA HIS A 302 7.15 2.67 13.25
C HIS A 302 6.90 4.01 13.95
N PRO A 303 7.32 5.15 13.40
CA PRO A 303 7.09 6.47 14.01
C PRO A 303 5.64 6.77 14.40
N ALA A 304 4.67 6.27 13.63
CA ALA A 304 3.23 6.42 13.91
C ALA A 304 2.68 5.44 14.95
N ALA A 305 3.42 4.35 15.26
CA ALA A 305 3.02 3.32 16.21
C ALA A 305 4.23 2.77 17.01
N PRO A 306 4.96 3.64 17.73
CA PRO A 306 6.15 3.24 18.47
C PRO A 306 5.83 2.56 19.79
N SER A 307 6.86 1.88 20.33
CA SER A 307 6.85 1.26 21.64
C SER A 307 8.07 1.70 22.43
N VAL A 308 7.90 1.91 23.73
CA VAL A 308 8.97 2.27 24.68
C VAL A 308 8.92 1.32 25.88
N ALA A 309 10.05 0.69 26.22
CA ALA A 309 10.13 -0.19 27.39
C ALA A 309 10.02 0.60 28.70
N ALA A 310 9.31 0.03 29.67
CA ALA A 310 9.23 0.50 31.04
C ALA A 310 9.85 -0.56 31.99
N VAL A 311 10.30 -0.16 33.17
CA VAL A 311 10.87 -1.07 34.15
C VAL A 311 9.83 -1.72 35.05
N SER A 312 8.64 -1.11 35.14
CA SER A 312 7.49 -1.64 35.90
C SER A 312 6.16 -1.25 35.27
N GLU A 313 5.10 -1.90 35.68
CA GLU A 313 3.73 -1.55 35.27
C GLU A 313 3.33 -0.15 35.72
N ALA A 314 3.71 0.23 36.96
CA ALA A 314 3.43 1.57 37.48
C ALA A 314 4.10 2.65 36.64
N GLU A 315 5.37 2.46 36.28
CA GLU A 315 6.06 3.36 35.37
C GLU A 315 5.41 3.38 33.97
N ALA A 316 4.99 2.24 33.45
CA ALA A 316 4.32 2.17 32.17
C ALA A 316 3.01 2.97 32.14
N GLN A 317 2.23 2.91 33.23
CA GLN A 317 1.00 3.71 33.39
C GLN A 317 1.30 5.21 33.43
N GLU A 318 2.32 5.62 34.19
CA GLU A 318 2.74 7.02 34.28
C GLU A 318 3.25 7.52 32.92
N MET A 319 4.09 6.75 32.25
CA MET A 319 4.58 7.06 30.91
C MET A 319 3.43 7.19 29.90
N ALA A 320 2.41 6.33 29.96
CA ALA A 320 1.25 6.42 29.09
C ALA A 320 0.50 7.74 29.31
N ALA A 321 0.30 8.15 30.56
CA ALA A 321 -0.34 9.42 30.90
C ALA A 321 0.50 10.64 30.47
N GLN A 322 1.83 10.59 30.63
CA GLN A 322 2.74 11.65 30.18
C GLN A 322 2.71 11.78 28.65
N TRP A 323 2.78 10.65 27.94
CA TRP A 323 2.74 10.64 26.49
C TRP A 323 1.44 11.18 25.94
N ALA A 324 0.31 10.77 26.54
CA ALA A 324 -1.01 11.26 26.14
C ALA A 324 -1.14 12.79 26.30
N ARG A 325 -0.64 13.35 27.40
CA ARG A 325 -0.63 14.82 27.61
C ARG A 325 0.23 15.52 26.56
N ALA A 326 1.45 15.03 26.32
CA ALA A 326 2.35 15.64 25.34
C ALA A 326 1.80 15.59 23.90
N LEU A 327 1.13 14.51 23.53
CA LEU A 327 0.44 14.39 22.24
C LEU A 327 -0.76 15.35 22.14
N ALA A 328 -1.55 15.47 23.21
CA ALA A 328 -2.68 16.40 23.26
C ALA A 328 -2.24 17.86 23.13
N ASP A 329 -1.20 18.25 23.88
CA ASP A 329 -0.63 19.61 23.83
C ASP A 329 -0.03 19.92 22.45
N GLY A 330 0.69 18.98 21.89
CA GLY A 330 1.26 19.09 20.54
C GLY A 330 0.18 19.19 19.46
N ALA A 331 -0.86 18.37 19.56
CA ALA A 331 -2.00 18.39 18.63
C ALA A 331 -2.78 19.71 18.71
N THR A 332 -2.98 20.24 19.91
CA THR A 332 -3.65 21.54 20.11
C THR A 332 -2.84 22.67 19.48
N ARG A 333 -1.52 22.68 19.64
CA ARG A 333 -0.63 23.67 19.00
C ARG A 333 -0.65 23.57 17.47
N SER A 334 -0.67 22.35 16.94
CA SER A 334 -0.72 22.11 15.49
C SER A 334 -2.09 22.38 14.87
N ALA A 335 -3.16 22.19 15.63
CA ALA A 335 -4.54 22.48 15.22
C ALA A 335 -4.94 23.94 15.46
N SER A 336 -4.21 24.66 16.33
CA SER A 336 -4.37 26.11 16.43
C SER A 336 -3.92 26.71 15.11
N PRO A 337 -4.78 27.41 14.37
CA PRO A 337 -4.34 28.10 13.17
C PRO A 337 -3.24 29.07 13.63
N SER A 338 -2.00 28.84 13.17
CA SER A 338 -1.10 29.97 12.97
C SER A 338 -1.94 31.02 12.30
N VAL A 339 -2.12 32.19 12.91
CA VAL A 339 -3.00 33.29 12.51
C VAL A 339 -3.21 33.26 10.98
N THR A 340 -4.14 32.44 10.55
CA THR A 340 -4.59 32.43 9.15
C THR A 340 -5.35 33.71 9.07
N THR A 341 -4.78 34.68 8.41
CA THR A 341 -5.48 35.87 7.94
C THR A 341 -6.86 35.39 7.54
N PHE A 342 -7.87 35.89 8.26
CA PHE A 342 -9.28 35.63 7.99
C PHE A 342 -9.51 35.99 6.53
N ILE A 343 -9.59 34.98 5.67
CA ILE A 343 -9.90 35.20 4.26
C ILE A 343 -11.41 35.42 4.24
N PRO A 344 -11.88 36.63 3.90
CA PRO A 344 -13.33 36.89 3.81
C PRO A 344 -13.96 35.86 2.87
N GLU A 345 -15.19 35.42 3.15
CA GLU A 345 -15.92 34.45 2.32
C GLU A 345 -15.93 34.82 0.84
N THR A 346 -15.96 36.13 0.52
CA THR A 346 -15.84 36.67 -0.83
C THR A 346 -14.55 36.25 -1.52
N ARG A 347 -13.43 36.21 -0.79
CA ARG A 347 -12.13 35.87 -1.36
C ARG A 347 -11.95 34.34 -1.52
N VAL A 348 -12.65 33.52 -0.72
CA VAL A 348 -12.71 32.06 -0.93
C VAL A 348 -13.45 31.75 -2.22
N SER A 349 -14.54 32.46 -2.50
CA SER A 349 -15.32 32.33 -3.75
C SER A 349 -14.50 32.77 -4.97
N GLU A 350 -13.75 33.88 -4.86
CA GLU A 350 -12.84 34.35 -5.91
C GLU A 350 -11.72 33.35 -6.21
N LEU A 351 -11.06 32.81 -5.17
CA LEU A 351 -10.03 31.79 -5.32
C LEU A 351 -10.57 30.50 -5.94
N PHE A 352 -11.81 30.13 -5.59
CA PHE A 352 -12.46 28.96 -6.19
C PHE A 352 -12.75 29.17 -7.68
N VAL A 353 -13.20 30.36 -8.07
CA VAL A 353 -13.39 30.72 -9.47
C VAL A 353 -12.08 30.76 -10.25
N GLU A 354 -11.01 31.32 -9.66
CA GLU A 354 -9.67 31.31 -10.27
C GLU A 354 -9.15 29.88 -10.44
N LEU A 355 -9.37 29.00 -9.46
CA LEU A 355 -8.98 27.60 -9.53
C LEU A 355 -9.72 26.86 -10.66
N LEU A 356 -11.04 27.09 -10.77
CA LEU A 356 -11.85 26.50 -11.85
C LEU A 356 -11.39 26.99 -13.23
N GLN A 357 -11.09 28.25 -13.39
CA GLN A 357 -10.58 28.83 -14.65
C GLN A 357 -9.20 28.20 -15.00
N ARG A 358 -8.36 27.98 -14.03
CA ARG A 358 -7.03 27.35 -14.24
C ARG A 358 -7.14 25.87 -14.61
N ILE A 359 -8.11 25.17 -14.03
CA ILE A 359 -8.42 23.78 -14.41
C ILE A 359 -8.92 23.72 -15.85
N GLU A 360 -9.79 24.65 -16.23
CA GLU A 360 -10.35 24.74 -17.59
C GLU A 360 -9.24 25.02 -18.63
N GLN A 361 -8.32 25.94 -18.33
CA GLN A 361 -7.14 26.19 -19.16
C GLN A 361 -6.24 24.94 -19.32
N ILE A 362 -5.98 24.21 -18.24
CA ILE A 362 -5.18 22.97 -18.29
C ILE A 362 -5.87 21.91 -19.16
N LEU A 363 -7.19 21.78 -19.04
CA LEU A 363 -7.97 20.84 -19.86
C LEU A 363 -7.96 21.23 -21.35
N GLU A 364 -8.03 22.52 -21.68
CA GLU A 364 -7.91 23.00 -23.06
C GLU A 364 -6.52 22.75 -23.64
N GLU A 365 -5.45 23.01 -22.87
CA GLU A 365 -4.09 22.70 -23.28
C GLU A 365 -3.89 21.19 -23.51
N GLN A 366 -4.43 20.34 -22.65
CA GLN A 366 -4.38 18.89 -22.84
C GLN A 366 -5.12 18.45 -24.11
N ARG A 367 -6.30 19.02 -24.39
CA ARG A 367 -7.05 18.74 -25.62
C ARG A 367 -6.26 19.16 -26.85
N ARG A 368 -5.60 20.32 -26.81
CA ARG A 368 -4.77 20.80 -27.92
C ARG A 368 -3.58 19.86 -28.17
N MET A 369 -2.83 19.52 -27.12
CA MET A 369 -1.70 18.59 -27.23
C MET A 369 -2.14 17.22 -27.75
N TYR A 370 -3.30 16.73 -27.33
CA TYR A 370 -3.84 15.46 -27.83
C TYR A 370 -4.22 15.53 -29.31
N SER A 371 -4.80 16.65 -29.77
CA SER A 371 -5.12 16.88 -31.17
C SER A 371 -3.87 16.96 -32.04
N GLU A 372 -2.83 17.68 -31.57
CA GLU A 372 -1.52 17.75 -32.26
C GLU A 372 -0.85 16.37 -32.35
N TYR A 373 -0.94 15.59 -31.27
CA TYR A 373 -0.44 14.21 -31.25
C TYR A 373 -1.15 13.31 -32.28
N LEU A 374 -2.47 13.39 -32.37
CA LEU A 374 -3.24 12.62 -33.36
C LEU A 374 -2.89 13.04 -34.79
N GLU A 375 -2.66 14.34 -35.04
CA GLU A 375 -2.26 14.83 -36.36
C GLU A 375 -0.84 14.35 -36.73
N LEU A 376 0.10 14.36 -35.79
CA LEU A 376 1.44 13.79 -36.00
C LEU A 376 1.39 12.29 -36.30
N LYS A 377 0.54 11.54 -35.59
CA LYS A 377 0.32 10.11 -35.86
C LYS A 377 -0.25 9.86 -37.24
N ARG A 378 -1.21 10.66 -37.68
CA ARG A 378 -1.77 10.58 -39.03
C ARG A 378 -0.71 10.83 -40.10
N ARG A 379 0.11 11.86 -39.95
CA ARG A 379 1.23 12.16 -40.87
C ARG A 379 2.25 11.02 -40.90
N GLN A 380 2.54 10.39 -39.74
CA GLN A 380 3.45 9.25 -39.66
C GLN A 380 2.89 8.04 -40.44
N VAL A 381 1.60 7.75 -40.33
CA VAL A 381 0.94 6.67 -41.09
C VAL A 381 0.98 6.97 -42.58
N GLU A 382 0.63 8.18 -43.00
CA GLU A 382 0.70 8.60 -44.40
C GLU A 382 2.12 8.50 -45.01
N LEU A 383 3.15 8.81 -44.22
CA LEU A 383 4.55 8.65 -44.61
C LEU A 383 4.94 7.18 -44.80
N LEU A 384 4.49 6.31 -43.88
CA LEU A 384 4.74 4.86 -43.97
C LEU A 384 4.03 4.23 -45.17
N GLU A 385 2.81 4.67 -45.47
CA GLU A 385 2.07 4.20 -46.67
C GLU A 385 2.76 4.66 -47.97
N ARG A 386 3.25 5.90 -48.03
CA ARG A 386 3.99 6.39 -49.22
C ARG A 386 5.34 5.71 -49.40
N THR A 387 6.05 5.35 -48.33
CA THR A 387 7.32 4.61 -48.40
C THR A 387 7.10 3.13 -48.72
N GLY A 388 6.06 2.51 -48.15
CA GLY A 388 5.69 1.12 -48.47
C GLY A 388 5.17 0.93 -49.90
N ALA A 389 4.50 1.94 -50.49
CA ALA A 389 4.07 1.94 -51.88
C ALA A 389 5.22 2.07 -52.86
N ARG A 390 6.30 2.81 -52.54
CA ARG A 390 7.50 2.92 -53.38
C ARG A 390 8.36 1.65 -53.40
N GLY A 391 8.34 0.84 -52.32
CA GLY A 391 9.05 -0.45 -52.28
C GLY A 391 8.39 -1.56 -53.14
N ARG A 392 7.08 -1.46 -53.45
CA ARG A 392 6.35 -2.44 -54.29
C ARG A 392 6.31 -2.07 -55.79
N ALA A 393 6.78 -0.91 -56.15
CA ALA A 393 6.84 -0.47 -57.55
C ALA A 393 8.25 -0.65 -58.17
N ALA A 394 9.20 -1.20 -57.40
CA ALA A 394 10.57 -1.43 -57.82
C ALA A 394 10.95 -2.92 -57.93
N ASP A 395 9.99 -3.84 -57.70
CA ASP A 395 10.07 -5.26 -58.04
C ASP A 395 9.09 -5.54 -59.19
#